data_2a7561542ce5a505cd0567dd91882c06
#
_entry.id   2a7561542ce5a505cd0567dd91882c06
#
_cell.length_a   1.000
_cell.length_b   1.000
_cell.length_c   1.000
_cell.angle_alpha   90.00
_cell.angle_beta   90.00
_cell.angle_gamma   90.00
#
_symmetry.space_group_name_H-M   'P 1'
#
loop_
_entity.id
_entity.type
_entity.pdbx_description
1 polymer ?
#
loop_
_entity_poly.entity_id
_entity_poly.type
_entity_poly.pdbx_seq_one_letter_code
_entity_poly.pdbx_strand_id
1 'polypeptide(L)'
;MTDVDRLPVDGNICLIDADSLLYYEMGKPTLEEAVYGIDERIKNILDQCNTTLYAGFLTQGRCFRYGVTDTYKANRRGGSPKPIIFHALKAYLRQQYKFWFIPELEADDLVCFYSFTDNRKTIVCSPDKDVLYQCIGMHYNYQKGEFQHTTPEAALKFLWQQVLMGDSTDGIPGLPGVGAKTSENWLKNRRKDFEGFALKKYVEKFGMVEG
;
A
#
# COMPACT_ATOMS: atom_id res chain seq x y z
N MET A 1 8.88 8.35 23.13
CA MET A 1 7.76 9.08 22.51
C MET A 1 7.81 8.74 21.05
N THR A 2 6.88 7.96 20.56
CA THR A 2 6.75 7.64 19.15
C THR A 2 6.15 8.86 18.42
N ASP A 3 6.49 9.09 17.16
CA ASP A 3 5.98 10.23 16.36
C ASP A 3 4.43 10.27 16.24
N VAL A 4 3.76 9.20 16.65
CA VAL A 4 2.28 9.08 16.74
C VAL A 4 1.66 10.11 17.69
N ASP A 5 2.39 10.48 18.76
CA ASP A 5 1.91 11.47 19.75
C ASP A 5 1.85 12.91 19.22
N ARG A 6 2.28 13.13 17.97
CA ARG A 6 2.33 14.45 17.33
C ARG A 6 1.13 14.79 16.44
N LEU A 7 0.24 13.83 16.21
CA LEU A 7 -0.91 14.06 15.33
C LEU A 7 -2.06 14.72 16.10
N PRO A 8 -2.74 15.72 15.52
CA PRO A 8 -3.88 16.38 16.16
C PRO A 8 -4.99 15.41 16.53
N VAL A 9 -5.69 15.66 17.64
CA VAL A 9 -6.61 14.69 18.26
C VAL A 9 -8.02 14.70 17.66
N ASP A 10 -8.44 15.78 16.96
CA ASP A 10 -9.79 15.94 16.46
C ASP A 10 -9.86 16.02 14.93
N GLY A 11 -10.81 15.27 14.34
CA GLY A 11 -11.17 15.31 12.92
C GLY A 11 -10.71 14.09 12.09
N ASN A 12 -11.04 14.12 10.80
CA ASN A 12 -10.53 13.16 9.84
C ASN A 12 -9.04 13.42 9.58
N ILE A 13 -8.26 12.36 9.37
CA ILE A 13 -6.85 12.48 9.01
C ILE A 13 -6.58 11.70 7.71
N CYS A 14 -5.87 12.31 6.76
CA CYS A 14 -5.37 11.64 5.58
C CYS A 14 -4.07 10.89 5.91
N LEU A 15 -4.06 9.59 5.68
CA LEU A 15 -2.86 8.74 5.71
C LEU A 15 -2.39 8.54 4.27
N ILE A 16 -1.30 9.22 3.89
CA ILE A 16 -0.87 9.31 2.49
C ILE A 16 0.28 8.33 2.24
N ASP A 17 0.04 7.35 1.36
CA ASP A 17 1.11 6.60 0.72
C ASP A 17 1.83 7.51 -0.29
N ALA A 18 3.01 7.97 0.10
CA ALA A 18 3.73 8.97 -0.67
C ALA A 18 4.69 8.39 -1.72
N ASP A 19 4.96 7.10 -1.70
CA ASP A 19 5.82 6.49 -2.72
C ASP A 19 5.22 6.66 -4.11
N SER A 20 3.91 6.51 -4.23
CA SER A 20 3.21 6.71 -5.50
C SER A 20 3.29 8.16 -6.00
N LEU A 21 3.28 9.16 -5.12
CA LEU A 21 3.46 10.56 -5.49
C LEU A 21 4.83 10.79 -6.17
N LEU A 22 5.88 10.17 -5.62
CA LEU A 22 7.23 10.27 -6.16
C LEU A 22 7.31 9.72 -7.59
N TYR A 23 6.65 8.58 -7.84
CA TYR A 23 6.65 7.95 -9.16
C TYR A 23 5.90 8.78 -10.21
N TYR A 24 4.84 9.48 -9.83
CA TYR A 24 4.11 10.35 -10.75
C TYR A 24 4.91 11.56 -11.18
N GLU A 25 5.68 12.13 -10.27
CA GLU A 25 6.32 13.43 -10.53
C GLU A 25 7.80 13.31 -10.93
N MET A 26 8.46 12.16 -10.69
CA MET A 26 9.88 11.99 -11.03
C MET A 26 10.21 12.07 -12.52
N GLY A 27 9.21 11.96 -13.38
CA GLY A 27 9.36 12.08 -14.85
C GLY A 27 9.24 13.50 -15.38
N LYS A 28 9.05 14.50 -14.51
CA LYS A 28 8.96 15.90 -14.94
C LYS A 28 10.31 16.43 -15.45
N PRO A 29 10.31 17.38 -16.42
CA PRO A 29 11.54 17.93 -16.98
C PRO A 29 12.44 18.62 -15.97
N THR A 30 11.86 19.30 -14.98
CA THR A 30 12.59 20.04 -13.94
C THR A 30 12.15 19.66 -12.55
N LEU A 31 13.03 19.88 -11.56
CA LEU A 31 12.68 19.68 -10.15
C LEU A 31 11.57 20.63 -9.69
N GLU A 32 11.56 21.86 -10.22
CA GLU A 32 10.54 22.87 -9.88
C GLU A 32 9.15 22.40 -10.31
N GLU A 33 9.01 21.91 -11.55
CA GLU A 33 7.75 21.35 -12.04
C GLU A 33 7.31 20.10 -11.24
N ALA A 34 8.28 19.27 -10.85
CA ALA A 34 8.00 18.08 -10.07
C ALA A 34 7.55 18.44 -8.64
N VAL A 35 8.17 19.44 -8.01
CA VAL A 35 7.76 19.97 -6.70
C VAL A 35 6.36 20.57 -6.79
N TYR A 36 6.10 21.39 -7.78
CA TYR A 36 4.77 21.97 -8.01
C TYR A 36 3.70 20.86 -8.17
N GLY A 37 4.02 19.81 -8.91
CA GLY A 37 3.12 18.66 -9.08
C GLY A 37 2.82 17.94 -7.75
N ILE A 38 3.82 17.77 -6.89
CA ILE A 38 3.65 17.21 -5.53
C ILE A 38 2.70 18.09 -4.70
N ASP A 39 2.94 19.40 -4.69
CA ASP A 39 2.15 20.35 -3.89
C ASP A 39 0.69 20.36 -4.31
N GLU A 40 0.42 20.42 -5.61
CA GLU A 40 -0.93 20.38 -6.16
C GLU A 40 -1.64 19.06 -5.85
N ARG A 41 -0.92 17.92 -5.88
CA ARG A 41 -1.51 16.62 -5.54
C ARG A 41 -1.85 16.53 -4.06
N ILE A 42 -0.95 16.93 -3.17
CA ILE A 42 -1.21 16.90 -1.73
C ILE A 42 -2.37 17.84 -1.40
N LYS A 43 -2.37 19.06 -1.94
CA LYS A 43 -3.48 19.98 -1.79
C LYS A 43 -4.81 19.38 -2.25
N ASN A 44 -4.83 18.77 -3.45
CA ASN A 44 -6.03 18.12 -3.97
C ASN A 44 -6.51 16.98 -3.06
N ILE A 45 -5.60 16.14 -2.54
CA ILE A 45 -5.94 15.07 -1.59
C ILE A 45 -6.65 15.67 -0.36
N LEU A 46 -6.08 16.71 0.24
CA LEU A 46 -6.63 17.34 1.43
C LEU A 46 -7.98 18.02 1.17
N ASP A 47 -8.10 18.72 0.04
CA ASP A 47 -9.35 19.35 -0.40
C ASP A 47 -10.46 18.32 -0.62
N GLN A 48 -10.18 17.23 -1.34
CA GLN A 48 -11.15 16.16 -1.59
C GLN A 48 -11.56 15.43 -0.30
N CYS A 49 -10.63 15.21 0.61
CA CYS A 49 -10.92 14.61 1.91
C CYS A 49 -11.52 15.59 2.94
N ASN A 50 -11.66 16.85 2.58
CA ASN A 50 -12.17 17.93 3.41
C ASN A 50 -11.48 17.99 4.80
N THR A 51 -10.14 17.98 4.78
CA THR A 51 -9.33 18.04 6.00
C THR A 51 -8.00 18.75 5.74
N THR A 52 -7.42 19.32 6.78
CA THR A 52 -6.04 19.84 6.76
C THR A 52 -5.07 18.92 7.51
N LEU A 53 -5.59 17.83 8.11
CA LEU A 53 -4.81 16.91 8.92
C LEU A 53 -4.30 15.75 8.05
N TYR A 54 -3.02 15.50 8.11
CA TYR A 54 -2.42 14.40 7.37
C TYR A 54 -1.19 13.81 8.07
N ALA A 55 -0.89 12.57 7.72
CA ALA A 55 0.41 11.94 7.90
C ALA A 55 0.81 11.28 6.58
N GLY A 56 2.04 11.49 6.15
CA GLY A 56 2.54 10.89 4.92
C GLY A 56 3.72 9.97 5.19
N PHE A 57 3.75 8.86 4.48
CA PHE A 57 4.70 7.78 4.70
C PHE A 57 5.52 7.52 3.44
N LEU A 58 6.80 7.17 3.65
CA LEU A 58 7.77 6.91 2.60
C LEU A 58 8.47 5.58 2.88
N THR A 59 8.79 4.84 1.85
CA THR A 59 9.70 3.69 1.96
C THR A 59 11.15 4.16 2.00
N GLN A 60 11.95 3.64 2.93
CA GLN A 60 13.38 3.94 3.03
C GLN A 60 14.22 2.66 3.09
N GLY A 61 15.00 2.42 2.04
CA GLY A 61 15.89 1.27 1.99
C GLY A 61 15.19 -0.04 1.62
N ARG A 62 15.69 -1.15 2.15
CA ARG A 62 15.13 -2.49 1.94
C ARG A 62 14.14 -2.80 3.06
N CYS A 63 12.99 -3.34 2.72
CA CYS A 63 12.03 -3.80 3.72
C CYS A 63 12.38 -5.22 4.23
N PHE A 64 11.80 -5.59 5.38
CA PHE A 64 12.03 -6.88 6.03
C PHE A 64 11.70 -8.09 5.14
N ARG A 65 10.78 -7.93 4.18
CA ARG A 65 10.35 -9.01 3.26
C ARG A 65 11.50 -9.58 2.43
N TYR A 66 12.54 -8.80 2.17
CA TYR A 66 13.76 -9.28 1.51
C TYR A 66 14.55 -10.29 2.35
N GLY A 67 14.35 -10.33 3.67
CA GLY A 67 14.90 -11.32 4.58
C GLY A 67 14.04 -12.57 4.73
N VAL A 68 12.75 -12.47 4.36
CA VAL A 68 11.80 -13.60 4.46
C VAL A 68 11.88 -14.51 3.24
N THR A 69 12.01 -13.94 2.04
CA THR A 69 12.09 -14.73 0.79
C THR A 69 12.93 -14.03 -0.27
N ASP A 70 13.74 -14.83 -0.96
CA ASP A 70 14.57 -14.35 -2.06
C ASP A 70 13.76 -14.00 -3.32
N THR A 71 12.52 -14.46 -3.42
CA THR A 71 11.66 -14.18 -4.58
C THR A 71 11.05 -12.78 -4.50
N TYR A 72 10.95 -12.18 -3.31
CA TYR A 72 10.33 -10.87 -3.12
C TYR A 72 11.00 -9.80 -3.99
N LYS A 73 10.21 -9.19 -4.88
CA LYS A 73 10.64 -8.17 -5.85
C LYS A 73 11.92 -8.55 -6.63
N ALA A 74 12.18 -9.87 -6.82
CA ALA A 74 13.37 -10.34 -7.52
C ALA A 74 13.43 -9.84 -8.97
N ASN A 75 12.28 -9.67 -9.62
CA ASN A 75 12.13 -9.09 -10.95
C ASN A 75 12.55 -7.61 -11.05
N ARG A 76 12.66 -6.92 -9.91
CA ARG A 76 13.14 -5.52 -9.83
C ARG A 76 14.64 -5.41 -9.55
N ARG A 77 15.32 -6.52 -9.29
CA ARG A 77 16.78 -6.56 -9.06
C ARG A 77 17.51 -6.24 -10.37
N GLY A 78 18.46 -5.31 -10.30
CA GLY A 78 19.19 -4.85 -11.48
C GLY A 78 18.48 -3.79 -12.32
N GLY A 79 17.35 -3.27 -11.85
CA GLY A 79 16.71 -2.10 -12.48
C GLY A 79 17.57 -0.84 -12.43
N SER A 80 17.32 0.09 -13.34
CA SER A 80 18.03 1.36 -13.38
C SER A 80 17.91 2.13 -12.06
N PRO A 81 18.96 2.81 -11.59
CA PRO A 81 18.88 3.68 -10.44
C PRO A 81 17.77 4.72 -10.59
N LYS A 82 17.15 5.08 -9.49
CA LYS A 82 16.14 6.15 -9.51
C LYS A 82 16.79 7.48 -9.95
N PRO A 83 16.10 8.30 -10.75
CA PRO A 83 16.61 9.59 -11.16
C PRO A 83 16.86 10.52 -9.98
N ILE A 84 17.73 11.50 -10.15
CA ILE A 84 18.07 12.49 -9.10
C ILE A 84 16.81 13.21 -8.59
N ILE A 85 15.88 13.53 -9.49
CA ILE A 85 14.58 14.15 -9.15
C ILE A 85 13.82 13.32 -8.10
N PHE A 86 13.80 11.98 -8.22
CA PHE A 86 13.15 11.11 -7.23
C PHE A 86 13.70 11.32 -5.82
N HIS A 87 15.02 11.37 -5.70
CA HIS A 87 15.68 11.58 -4.39
C HIS A 87 15.45 12.99 -3.86
N ALA A 88 15.45 13.99 -4.73
CA ALA A 88 15.18 15.38 -4.37
C ALA A 88 13.73 15.56 -3.89
N LEU A 89 12.75 14.97 -4.58
CA LEU A 89 11.34 14.99 -4.17
C LEU A 89 11.14 14.29 -2.83
N LYS A 90 11.82 13.17 -2.59
CA LYS A 90 11.77 12.48 -1.32
C LYS A 90 12.30 13.33 -0.17
N ALA A 91 13.40 14.04 -0.40
CA ALA A 91 13.93 14.99 0.57
C ALA A 91 12.96 16.16 0.79
N TYR A 92 12.34 16.67 -0.26
CA TYR A 92 11.32 17.72 -0.20
C TYR A 92 10.12 17.31 0.66
N LEU A 93 9.53 16.14 0.41
CA LEU A 93 8.41 15.63 1.20
C LEU A 93 8.75 15.51 2.70
N ARG A 94 9.96 15.05 3.00
CA ARG A 94 10.44 14.96 4.40
C ARG A 94 10.62 16.33 5.06
N GLN A 95 11.17 17.28 4.35
CA GLN A 95 11.49 18.60 4.89
C GLN A 95 10.25 19.50 4.97
N GLN A 96 9.47 19.56 3.90
CA GLN A 96 8.34 20.46 3.78
C GLN A 96 7.07 19.92 4.44
N TYR A 97 6.74 18.66 4.15
CA TYR A 97 5.50 18.02 4.61
C TYR A 97 5.68 17.14 5.86
N LYS A 98 6.92 17.00 6.35
CA LYS A 98 7.26 16.17 7.50
C LYS A 98 6.89 14.70 7.31
N PHE A 99 6.88 14.23 6.06
CA PHE A 99 6.67 12.83 5.77
C PHE A 99 7.83 12.00 6.33
N TRP A 100 7.52 10.81 6.80
CA TRP A 100 8.46 10.01 7.56
C TRP A 100 8.44 8.54 7.14
N PHE A 101 9.37 7.77 7.65
CA PHE A 101 9.52 6.35 7.39
C PHE A 101 9.94 5.62 8.66
N ILE A 102 9.70 4.33 8.69
CA ILE A 102 10.30 3.41 9.64
C ILE A 102 11.26 2.51 8.87
N PRO A 103 12.51 2.31 9.33
CA PRO A 103 13.43 1.36 8.70
C PRO A 103 12.78 -0.02 8.55
N GLU A 104 13.08 -0.69 7.45
CA GLU A 104 12.57 -2.02 7.12
C GLU A 104 11.06 -2.15 6.83
N LEU A 105 10.28 -1.06 6.90
CA LEU A 105 8.88 -1.02 6.48
C LEU A 105 8.72 -0.24 5.18
N GLU A 106 7.73 -0.63 4.40
CA GLU A 106 7.28 0.10 3.22
C GLU A 106 6.20 1.12 3.61
N ALA A 107 5.95 2.11 2.75
CA ALA A 107 4.96 3.16 3.02
C ALA A 107 3.54 2.58 3.19
N ASP A 108 3.21 1.56 2.41
CA ASP A 108 1.95 0.81 2.47
C ASP A 108 1.75 0.09 3.82
N ASP A 109 2.81 -0.50 4.40
CA ASP A 109 2.76 -1.10 5.74
C ASP A 109 2.37 -0.06 6.79
N LEU A 110 2.98 1.13 6.71
CA LEU A 110 2.74 2.21 7.66
C LEU A 110 1.33 2.77 7.53
N VAL A 111 0.87 3.00 6.31
CA VAL A 111 -0.51 3.47 6.05
C VAL A 111 -1.52 2.49 6.64
N CYS A 112 -1.36 1.19 6.38
CA CYS A 112 -2.25 0.17 6.91
C CYS A 112 -2.16 0.09 8.44
N PHE A 113 -0.97 0.08 9.01
CA PHE A 113 -0.79 0.02 10.46
C PHE A 113 -1.49 1.18 11.19
N TYR A 114 -1.26 2.42 10.71
CA TYR A 114 -1.86 3.59 11.35
C TYR A 114 -3.37 3.71 11.10
N SER A 115 -3.89 3.16 10.00
CA SER A 115 -5.34 3.10 9.77
C SER A 115 -6.05 2.23 10.81
N PHE A 116 -5.39 1.20 11.34
CA PHE A 116 -5.94 0.32 12.37
C PHE A 116 -5.75 0.83 13.80
N THR A 117 -4.61 1.47 14.06
CA THR A 117 -4.23 1.84 15.43
C THR A 117 -4.71 3.20 15.86
N ASP A 118 -5.07 4.05 14.91
CA ASP A 118 -5.57 5.39 15.19
C ASP A 118 -7.09 5.37 15.44
N ASN A 119 -7.51 5.84 16.61
CA ASN A 119 -8.94 5.95 16.97
C ASN A 119 -9.69 7.05 16.22
N ARG A 120 -9.01 7.84 15.40
CA ARG A 120 -9.59 8.88 14.56
C ARG A 120 -10.20 8.29 13.30
N LYS A 121 -11.06 9.07 12.65
CA LYS A 121 -11.55 8.73 11.32
C LYS A 121 -10.44 8.92 10.31
N THR A 122 -9.76 7.86 9.95
CA THR A 122 -8.69 7.88 8.95
C THR A 122 -9.25 7.71 7.54
N ILE A 123 -8.63 8.41 6.58
CA ILE A 123 -8.85 8.22 5.15
C ILE A 123 -7.49 7.83 4.55
N VAL A 124 -7.40 6.60 4.08
CA VAL A 124 -6.18 6.10 3.43
C VAL A 124 -6.11 6.63 2.01
N CYS A 125 -5.07 7.39 1.69
CA CYS A 125 -4.91 8.03 0.40
C CYS A 125 -3.78 7.34 -0.39
N SER A 126 -4.15 6.45 -1.30
CA SER A 126 -3.22 5.72 -2.17
C SER A 126 -3.92 5.33 -3.47
N PRO A 127 -3.21 5.29 -4.61
CA PRO A 127 -3.72 4.69 -5.84
C PRO A 127 -3.47 3.18 -5.90
N ASP A 128 -2.67 2.61 -4.99
CA ASP A 128 -2.31 1.21 -5.00
C ASP A 128 -3.49 0.33 -4.59
N LYS A 129 -3.83 -0.63 -5.45
CA LYS A 129 -4.94 -1.59 -5.21
C LYS A 129 -4.71 -2.41 -3.94
N ASP A 130 -3.45 -2.76 -3.64
CA ASP A 130 -3.14 -3.62 -2.50
C ASP A 130 -3.43 -2.87 -1.20
N VAL A 131 -3.08 -1.59 -1.12
CA VAL A 131 -3.48 -0.71 -0.02
C VAL A 131 -5.01 -0.54 0.05
N LEU A 132 -5.64 -0.23 -1.09
CA LEU A 132 -7.07 0.06 -1.16
C LEU A 132 -7.96 -1.13 -0.78
N TYR A 133 -7.52 -2.36 -1.04
CA TYR A 133 -8.31 -3.56 -0.75
C TYR A 133 -7.90 -4.30 0.54
N GLN A 134 -6.70 -4.05 1.07
CA GLN A 134 -6.24 -4.69 2.31
C GLN A 134 -6.55 -3.88 3.56
N CYS A 135 -6.39 -2.55 3.51
CA CYS A 135 -6.71 -1.71 4.66
C CYS A 135 -8.21 -1.56 4.82
N ILE A 136 -8.71 -1.77 6.03
CA ILE A 136 -10.14 -1.60 6.36
C ILE A 136 -10.43 -0.11 6.55
N GLY A 137 -11.59 0.36 6.07
CA GLY A 137 -12.04 1.73 6.27
C GLY A 137 -12.21 2.53 4.98
N MET A 138 -12.17 3.85 5.13
CA MET A 138 -12.33 4.79 4.01
C MET A 138 -11.01 5.00 3.27
N HIS A 139 -11.09 5.01 1.97
CA HIS A 139 -9.97 5.23 1.06
C HIS A 139 -10.28 6.31 0.04
N TYR A 140 -9.25 7.03 -0.35
CA TYR A 140 -9.27 7.95 -1.48
C TYR A 140 -8.18 7.57 -2.48
N ASN A 141 -8.60 7.09 -3.65
CA ASN A 141 -7.69 6.88 -4.77
C ASN A 141 -7.45 8.20 -5.49
N TYR A 142 -6.38 8.88 -5.16
CA TYR A 142 -6.09 10.21 -5.69
C TYR A 142 -5.65 10.23 -7.17
N GLN A 143 -5.41 9.08 -7.79
CA GLN A 143 -5.19 8.97 -9.24
C GLN A 143 -6.52 9.01 -9.99
N LYS A 144 -7.54 8.33 -9.45
CA LYS A 144 -8.86 8.23 -10.08
C LYS A 144 -9.83 9.30 -9.59
N GLY A 145 -9.55 9.94 -8.45
CA GLY A 145 -10.48 10.86 -7.79
C GLY A 145 -11.68 10.15 -7.15
N GLU A 146 -11.51 8.89 -6.72
CA GLU A 146 -12.60 8.04 -6.26
C GLU A 146 -12.45 7.67 -4.79
N PHE A 147 -13.56 7.72 -4.05
CA PHE A 147 -13.66 7.18 -2.71
C PHE A 147 -14.18 5.75 -2.74
N GLN A 148 -13.64 4.91 -1.86
CA GLN A 148 -14.17 3.58 -1.60
C GLN A 148 -14.13 3.26 -0.10
N HIS A 149 -14.95 2.30 0.31
CA HIS A 149 -14.93 1.77 1.67
C HIS A 149 -14.65 0.27 1.63
N THR A 150 -13.59 -0.16 2.29
CA THR A 150 -13.22 -1.57 2.39
C THR A 150 -13.67 -2.14 3.73
N THR A 151 -14.54 -3.14 3.68
CA THR A 151 -15.03 -3.83 4.87
C THR A 151 -14.04 -4.91 5.31
N PRO A 152 -14.07 -5.34 6.61
CA PRO A 152 -13.23 -6.44 7.09
C PRO A 152 -13.37 -7.72 6.25
N GLU A 153 -14.60 -8.04 5.81
CA GLU A 153 -14.84 -9.22 4.98
C GLU A 153 -14.22 -9.08 3.58
N ALA A 154 -14.32 -7.88 2.98
CA ALA A 154 -13.71 -7.61 1.68
C ALA A 154 -12.18 -7.68 1.75
N ALA A 155 -11.58 -7.11 2.79
CA ALA A 155 -10.13 -7.15 3.01
C ALA A 155 -9.64 -8.60 3.21
N LEU A 156 -10.33 -9.37 4.05
CA LEU A 156 -9.99 -10.77 4.28
C LEU A 156 -10.12 -11.61 3.00
N LYS A 157 -11.19 -11.40 2.22
CA LYS A 157 -11.37 -12.08 0.94
C LYS A 157 -10.25 -11.74 -0.04
N PHE A 158 -9.85 -10.48 -0.11
CA PHE A 158 -8.77 -10.04 -0.99
C PHE A 158 -7.42 -10.67 -0.58
N LEU A 159 -7.12 -10.72 0.71
CA LEU A 159 -5.93 -11.40 1.22
C LEU A 159 -5.86 -12.85 0.73
N TRP A 160 -6.93 -13.63 0.91
CA TRP A 160 -6.96 -15.03 0.50
C TRP A 160 -7.01 -15.19 -1.02
N GLN A 161 -7.54 -14.21 -1.73
CA GLN A 161 -7.43 -14.16 -3.19
C GLN A 161 -5.98 -14.02 -3.64
N GLN A 162 -5.20 -13.14 -3.00
CA GLN A 162 -3.77 -12.99 -3.27
C GLN A 162 -2.98 -14.25 -2.87
N VAL A 163 -3.29 -14.86 -1.73
CA VAL A 163 -2.67 -16.15 -1.35
C VAL A 163 -2.86 -17.20 -2.45
N LEU A 164 -4.06 -17.30 -3.03
CA LEU A 164 -4.34 -18.29 -4.07
C LEU A 164 -3.68 -17.97 -5.42
N MET A 165 -3.70 -16.71 -5.85
CA MET A 165 -3.19 -16.32 -7.18
C MET A 165 -1.73 -15.89 -7.18
N GLY A 166 -1.17 -15.59 -6.02
CA GLY A 166 0.14 -14.94 -5.88
C GLY A 166 0.13 -13.47 -6.27
N ASP A 167 1.31 -12.85 -6.22
CA ASP A 167 1.56 -11.50 -6.73
C ASP A 167 2.81 -11.49 -7.60
N SER A 168 2.59 -11.42 -8.92
CA SER A 168 3.69 -11.38 -9.91
C SER A 168 4.51 -10.09 -9.82
N THR A 169 3.90 -8.99 -9.35
CA THR A 169 4.56 -7.69 -9.20
C THR A 169 5.62 -7.75 -8.10
N ASP A 170 5.32 -8.49 -7.04
CA ASP A 170 6.21 -8.69 -5.91
C ASP A 170 6.97 -10.02 -5.96
N GLY A 171 6.78 -10.81 -7.02
CA GLY A 171 7.49 -12.08 -7.21
C GLY A 171 7.02 -13.18 -6.25
N ILE A 172 5.79 -13.09 -5.76
CA ILE A 172 5.20 -14.07 -4.85
C ILE A 172 4.40 -15.08 -5.67
N PRO A 173 4.80 -16.37 -5.69
CA PRO A 173 4.08 -17.38 -6.44
C PRO A 173 2.78 -17.75 -5.73
N GLY A 174 1.70 -17.90 -6.51
CA GLY A 174 0.46 -18.53 -6.06
C GLY A 174 0.35 -19.98 -6.52
N LEU A 175 -0.87 -20.50 -6.48
CA LEU A 175 -1.16 -21.82 -7.04
C LEU A 175 -1.00 -21.82 -8.58
N PRO A 176 -0.27 -22.77 -9.15
CA PRO A 176 -0.09 -22.86 -10.59
C PRO A 176 -1.42 -22.89 -11.36
N GLY A 177 -1.56 -21.99 -12.35
CA GLY A 177 -2.76 -21.89 -13.17
C GLY A 177 -3.94 -21.13 -12.52
N VAL A 178 -3.74 -20.55 -11.34
CA VAL A 178 -4.76 -19.75 -10.64
C VAL A 178 -4.47 -18.27 -10.83
N GLY A 179 -5.33 -17.58 -11.58
CA GLY A 179 -5.29 -16.12 -11.73
C GLY A 179 -6.44 -15.44 -10.99
N ALA A 180 -6.53 -14.11 -11.11
CA ALA A 180 -7.51 -13.28 -10.41
C ALA A 180 -8.96 -13.75 -10.60
N LYS A 181 -9.36 -14.06 -11.84
CA LYS A 181 -10.72 -14.51 -12.14
C LYS A 181 -11.05 -15.86 -11.51
N THR A 182 -10.09 -16.79 -11.48
CA THR A 182 -10.28 -18.11 -10.89
C THR A 182 -10.38 -18.03 -9.38
N SER A 183 -9.44 -17.30 -8.74
CA SER A 183 -9.43 -17.10 -7.28
C SER A 183 -10.69 -16.35 -6.80
N GLU A 184 -11.13 -15.33 -7.53
CA GLU A 184 -12.37 -14.62 -7.24
C GLU A 184 -13.60 -15.53 -7.29
N ASN A 185 -13.74 -16.31 -8.36
CA ASN A 185 -14.86 -17.25 -8.51
C ASN A 185 -14.86 -18.32 -7.41
N TRP A 186 -13.68 -18.81 -7.00
CA TRP A 186 -13.55 -19.78 -5.92
C TRP A 186 -14.00 -19.24 -4.58
N LEU A 187 -13.76 -17.94 -4.32
CA LEU A 187 -14.09 -17.29 -3.05
C LEU A 187 -15.47 -16.63 -3.04
N LYS A 188 -16.14 -16.49 -4.20
CA LYS A 188 -17.39 -15.73 -4.35
C LYS A 188 -18.53 -16.21 -3.43
N ASN A 189 -18.66 -17.52 -3.24
CA ASN A 189 -19.76 -18.11 -2.49
C ASN A 189 -19.33 -18.65 -1.10
N ARG A 190 -18.16 -18.24 -0.60
CA ARG A 190 -17.62 -18.73 0.66
C ARG A 190 -17.82 -17.71 1.78
N ARG A 191 -18.69 -18.05 2.71
CA ARG A 191 -18.97 -17.24 3.89
C ARG A 191 -17.86 -17.45 4.94
N LYS A 192 -16.74 -16.71 4.84
CA LYS A 192 -15.68 -16.64 5.87
C LYS A 192 -14.67 -17.79 5.98
N ASP A 193 -14.90 -18.97 5.39
CA ASP A 193 -13.90 -20.06 5.40
C ASP A 193 -12.93 -19.95 4.20
N PHE A 194 -12.27 -18.79 4.10
CA PHE A 194 -11.30 -18.57 3.02
C PHE A 194 -9.98 -19.32 3.28
N GLU A 195 -9.54 -19.32 4.54
CA GLU A 195 -8.30 -19.97 4.98
C GLU A 195 -8.34 -21.48 4.76
N GLY A 196 -9.34 -22.15 5.33
CA GLY A 196 -9.48 -23.62 5.19
C GLY A 196 -9.61 -24.04 3.72
N PHE A 197 -10.29 -23.21 2.91
CA PHE A 197 -10.36 -23.45 1.48
C PHE A 197 -9.01 -23.30 0.78
N ALA A 198 -8.28 -22.21 1.04
CA ALA A 198 -6.98 -21.97 0.44
C ALA A 198 -6.00 -23.10 0.82
N LEU A 199 -5.92 -23.43 2.12
CA LEU A 199 -5.11 -24.53 2.61
C LEU A 199 -5.43 -25.85 1.91
N LYS A 200 -6.71 -26.19 1.79
CA LYS A 200 -7.16 -27.37 1.06
C LYS A 200 -6.65 -27.37 -0.39
N LYS A 201 -6.71 -26.23 -1.09
CA LYS A 201 -6.23 -26.11 -2.47
C LYS A 201 -4.71 -26.30 -2.59
N TYR A 202 -3.94 -25.78 -1.63
CA TYR A 202 -2.50 -26.00 -1.57
C TYR A 202 -2.17 -27.46 -1.29
N VAL A 203 -2.84 -28.11 -0.33
CA VAL A 203 -2.67 -29.55 -0.02
C VAL A 203 -3.05 -30.43 -1.23
N GLU A 204 -4.16 -30.13 -1.92
CA GLU A 204 -4.56 -30.85 -3.15
C GLU A 204 -3.47 -30.74 -4.24
N LYS A 205 -2.77 -29.62 -4.32
CA LYS A 205 -1.77 -29.37 -5.37
C LYS A 205 -0.39 -29.89 -5.05
N PHE A 206 0.07 -29.76 -3.80
CA PHE A 206 1.45 -30.02 -3.41
C PHE A 206 1.61 -31.19 -2.43
N GLY A 207 0.51 -31.73 -1.91
CA GLY A 207 0.53 -32.71 -0.82
C GLY A 207 0.66 -32.02 0.55
N MET A 208 0.51 -32.79 1.62
CA MET A 208 0.81 -32.31 2.95
C MET A 208 2.33 -32.21 3.11
N VAL A 209 2.82 -31.07 3.55
CA VAL A 209 4.18 -30.94 4.05
C VAL A 209 4.15 -31.51 5.47
N GLU A 210 4.82 -32.63 5.68
CA GLU A 210 5.10 -33.09 7.05
C GLU A 210 6.01 -32.04 7.69
N GLY A 211 5.49 -31.32 8.69
CA GLY A 211 6.18 -30.28 9.42
C GLY A 211 7.13 -30.81 10.47
#